data_6b9788290d66f96ee11c649a3d4dac9b
#
_entry.id   6b9788290d66f96ee11c649a3d4dac9b
#
_cell.length_a   1.000
_cell.length_b   1.000
_cell.length_c   1.000
_cell.angle_alpha   90.00
_cell.angle_beta   90.00
_cell.angle_gamma   90.00
#
_symmetry.space_group_name_H-M   'P 1'
#
loop_
_entity.id
_entity.type
_entity.pdbx_description
1 polymer ?
#
loop_
_entity_poly.entity_id
_entity_poly.type
_entity_poly.pdbx_seq_one_letter_code
_entity_poly.pdbx_strand_id
1 'polypeptide(L)'
;MENKYFGVMLDMSRNGVMNIATLKKYIDNLSLFGYNMLQLYTEDTYEVNNEPYFGYLRGGYKKAEIKEIDEYCKQKGIELIPCIQTLAHIRNIFRYSVYDSVRDFGDILLIDEPRTYELIENMFSTLAECFTSRKVHIGMDEAFMVGLGNYRAKHGICDRYDLLVRHLNKVVEIAKKYNFNPMMWSDMFFRMSNKGE
;
A
#
# COMPACT_ATOMS: atom_id res chain seq x y z
N MET A 1 -16.09 19.31 18.27
CA MET A 1 -16.60 18.29 17.30
C MET A 1 -15.40 17.58 16.75
N GLU A 2 -15.29 16.27 16.98
CA GLU A 2 -14.24 15.48 16.36
C GLU A 2 -14.33 15.60 14.84
N ASN A 3 -13.21 15.87 14.20
CA ASN A 3 -13.13 15.94 12.74
C ASN A 3 -13.53 14.59 12.14
N LYS A 4 -14.76 14.46 11.71
CA LYS A 4 -15.20 13.27 10.98
C LYS A 4 -14.56 13.32 9.60
N TYR A 5 -13.85 12.25 9.24
CA TYR A 5 -13.42 12.06 7.87
C TYR A 5 -14.62 11.75 6.99
N PHE A 6 -14.75 12.52 5.93
CA PHE A 6 -15.68 12.26 4.85
C PHE A 6 -14.88 12.20 3.55
N GLY A 7 -14.64 11.01 3.06
CA GLY A 7 -13.67 10.78 1.99
C GLY A 7 -14.03 9.65 1.05
N VAL A 8 -13.22 9.53 0.02
CA VAL A 8 -13.29 8.43 -0.95
C VAL A 8 -11.93 7.75 -1.09
N MET A 9 -11.96 6.47 -1.41
CA MET A 9 -10.82 5.73 -1.91
C MET A 9 -11.01 5.53 -3.41
N LEU A 10 -10.01 5.91 -4.20
CA LEU A 10 -10.03 5.84 -5.64
C LEU A 10 -9.02 4.79 -6.11
N ASP A 11 -9.50 3.77 -6.81
CA ASP A 11 -8.66 2.69 -7.32
C ASP A 11 -7.89 3.12 -8.57
N MET A 12 -6.58 3.18 -8.47
CA MET A 12 -5.63 3.50 -9.54
C MET A 12 -4.87 2.27 -10.03
N SER A 13 -5.13 1.08 -9.48
CA SER A 13 -4.31 -0.11 -9.73
C SER A 13 -4.79 -0.95 -10.92
N ARG A 14 -6.07 -0.81 -11.31
CA ARG A 14 -6.69 -1.65 -12.34
C ARG A 14 -6.70 -1.00 -13.72
N ASN A 15 -5.53 -0.46 -14.13
CA ASN A 15 -5.28 0.22 -15.43
C ASN A 15 -6.09 1.53 -15.61
N GLY A 16 -6.56 2.13 -14.53
CA GLY A 16 -7.34 3.37 -14.53
C GLY A 16 -6.61 4.53 -13.86
N VAL A 17 -5.31 4.68 -14.07
CA VAL A 17 -4.54 5.81 -13.50
C VAL A 17 -4.98 7.10 -14.21
N MET A 18 -5.60 8.02 -13.46
CA MET A 18 -5.99 9.32 -13.98
C MET A 18 -4.76 10.18 -14.24
N ASN A 19 -4.71 10.89 -15.36
CA ASN A 19 -3.71 11.93 -15.53
C ASN A 19 -3.97 13.09 -14.54
N ILE A 20 -2.93 13.89 -14.28
CA ILE A 20 -2.95 14.95 -13.27
C ILE A 20 -4.10 15.95 -13.50
N ALA A 21 -4.34 16.35 -14.74
CA ALA A 21 -5.41 17.31 -15.06
C ALA A 21 -6.81 16.77 -14.73
N THR A 22 -7.05 15.48 -14.99
CA THR A 22 -8.32 14.81 -14.66
C THR A 22 -8.47 14.63 -13.15
N LEU A 23 -7.39 14.22 -12.48
CA LEU A 23 -7.41 14.03 -11.03
C LEU A 23 -7.67 15.37 -10.29
N LYS A 24 -7.08 16.46 -10.75
CA LYS A 24 -7.38 17.81 -10.20
C LYS A 24 -8.85 18.20 -10.35
N LYS A 25 -9.46 17.95 -11.50
CA LYS A 25 -10.92 18.18 -11.68
C LYS A 25 -11.75 17.32 -10.74
N TYR A 26 -11.33 16.07 -10.50
CA TYR A 26 -11.98 15.19 -9.54
C TYR A 26 -11.87 15.73 -8.11
N ILE A 27 -10.69 16.20 -7.71
CA ILE A 27 -10.45 16.84 -6.42
C ILE A 27 -11.29 18.12 -6.25
N ASP A 28 -11.44 18.94 -7.29
CA ASP A 28 -12.34 20.11 -7.27
C ASP A 28 -13.79 19.71 -6.95
N ASN A 29 -14.29 18.65 -7.58
CA ASN A 29 -15.62 18.14 -7.30
C ASN A 29 -15.74 17.59 -5.87
N LEU A 30 -14.73 16.85 -5.39
CA LEU A 30 -14.73 16.37 -4.00
C LEU A 30 -14.80 17.53 -3.00
N SER A 31 -13.98 18.57 -3.21
CA SER A 31 -14.01 19.77 -2.36
C SER A 31 -15.36 20.47 -2.40
N LEU A 32 -15.97 20.60 -3.59
CA LEU A 32 -17.31 21.21 -3.76
C LEU A 32 -18.38 20.43 -2.98
N PHE A 33 -18.29 19.12 -2.91
CA PHE A 33 -19.23 18.26 -2.16
C PHE A 33 -18.86 18.12 -0.67
N GLY A 34 -17.86 18.84 -0.19
CA GLY A 34 -17.48 18.86 1.22
C GLY A 34 -16.66 17.66 1.68
N TYR A 35 -16.07 16.89 0.76
CA TYR A 35 -15.11 15.84 1.12
C TYR A 35 -13.82 16.47 1.66
N ASN A 36 -13.24 15.84 2.67
CA ASN A 36 -12.02 16.30 3.32
C ASN A 36 -10.89 15.24 3.31
N MET A 37 -11.11 14.10 2.66
CA MET A 37 -10.14 13.02 2.55
C MET A 37 -10.21 12.36 1.17
N LEU A 38 -9.04 12.09 0.59
CA LEU A 38 -8.88 11.27 -0.62
C LEU A 38 -7.80 10.22 -0.35
N GLN A 39 -8.11 8.96 -0.65
CA GLN A 39 -7.11 7.89 -0.70
C GLN A 39 -6.90 7.46 -2.15
N LEU A 40 -5.65 7.33 -2.57
CA LEU A 40 -5.28 6.71 -3.84
C LEU A 40 -4.81 5.28 -3.56
N TYR A 41 -5.59 4.31 -3.98
CA TYR A 41 -5.24 2.90 -3.91
C TYR A 41 -4.39 2.54 -5.13
N THR A 42 -3.12 2.23 -4.92
CA THR A 42 -2.14 2.24 -6.01
C THR A 42 -1.52 0.88 -6.34
N GLU A 43 -1.50 -0.10 -5.45
CA GLU A 43 -0.71 -1.34 -5.63
C GLU A 43 0.72 -1.01 -6.13
N ASP A 44 0.96 -1.16 -7.45
CA ASP A 44 2.24 -0.88 -8.10
C ASP A 44 2.24 0.38 -9.00
N THR A 45 1.19 1.21 -8.97
CA THR A 45 1.04 2.35 -9.89
C THR A 45 1.64 3.66 -9.37
N TYR A 46 2.81 3.61 -8.78
CA TYR A 46 3.60 4.78 -8.36
C TYR A 46 5.10 4.46 -8.34
N GLU A 47 5.94 5.48 -8.47
CA GLU A 47 7.40 5.32 -8.32
C GLU A 47 7.77 4.97 -6.89
N VAL A 48 8.74 4.04 -6.74
CA VAL A 48 9.32 3.67 -5.45
C VAL A 48 10.82 3.85 -5.50
N ASN A 49 11.39 4.48 -4.46
CA ASN A 49 12.83 4.71 -4.33
C ASN A 49 13.59 3.38 -4.42
N ASN A 50 14.69 3.37 -5.19
CA ASN A 50 15.57 2.21 -5.38
C ASN A 50 14.91 0.98 -6.06
N GLU A 51 13.68 1.11 -6.56
CA GLU A 51 12.91 0.01 -7.17
C GLU A 51 12.49 0.34 -8.62
N PRO A 52 13.43 0.37 -9.57
CA PRO A 52 13.17 0.87 -10.93
C PRO A 52 12.15 0.04 -11.72
N TYR A 53 11.90 -1.21 -11.32
CA TYR A 53 10.91 -2.09 -11.95
C TYR A 53 9.57 -2.11 -11.21
N PHE A 54 9.46 -1.44 -10.06
CA PHE A 54 8.18 -1.29 -9.38
C PHE A 54 7.26 -0.40 -10.21
N GLY A 55 6.12 -0.96 -10.64
CA GLY A 55 5.20 -0.25 -11.53
C GLY A 55 5.72 0.05 -12.95
N TYR A 56 6.81 -0.59 -13.39
CA TYR A 56 7.37 -0.38 -14.72
C TYR A 56 6.33 -0.69 -15.81
N LEU A 57 6.16 0.26 -16.75
CA LEU A 57 5.16 0.25 -17.82
C LEU A 57 3.69 0.20 -17.36
N ARG A 58 3.40 0.56 -16.10
CA ARG A 58 2.02 0.60 -15.56
C ARG A 58 1.34 1.97 -15.67
N GLY A 59 2.05 3.00 -16.14
CA GLY A 59 1.53 4.37 -16.20
C GLY A 59 1.31 4.98 -14.82
N GLY A 60 2.06 4.52 -13.81
CA GLY A 60 1.96 4.99 -12.44
C GLY A 60 2.45 6.43 -12.25
N TYR A 61 2.07 7.04 -11.12
CA TYR A 61 2.48 8.40 -10.77
C TYR A 61 3.96 8.50 -10.45
N LYS A 62 4.60 9.53 -10.99
CA LYS A 62 5.95 9.93 -10.60
C LYS A 62 5.92 10.67 -9.26
N LYS A 63 7.03 10.66 -8.53
CA LYS A 63 7.14 11.39 -7.26
C LYS A 63 6.78 12.87 -7.37
N ALA A 64 7.19 13.52 -8.46
CA ALA A 64 6.85 14.92 -8.72
C ALA A 64 5.32 15.11 -8.89
N GLU A 65 4.65 14.18 -9.57
CA GLU A 65 3.19 14.20 -9.77
C GLU A 65 2.44 13.99 -8.45
N ILE A 66 2.92 13.07 -7.59
CA ILE A 66 2.33 12.86 -6.27
C ILE A 66 2.44 14.13 -5.42
N LYS A 67 3.61 14.76 -5.39
CA LYS A 67 3.83 16.05 -4.67
C LYS A 67 2.90 17.16 -5.18
N GLU A 68 2.71 17.25 -6.50
CA GLU A 68 1.80 18.20 -7.12
C GLU A 68 0.36 17.96 -6.69
N ILE A 69 -0.09 16.70 -6.64
CA ILE A 69 -1.44 16.34 -6.21
C ILE A 69 -1.62 16.54 -4.70
N ASP A 70 -0.63 16.19 -3.88
CA ASP A 70 -0.67 16.41 -2.43
C ASP A 70 -0.85 17.90 -2.09
N GLU A 71 -0.07 18.77 -2.73
CA GLU A 71 -0.20 20.20 -2.55
C GLU A 71 -1.54 20.73 -3.06
N TYR A 72 -2.03 20.22 -4.19
CA TYR A 72 -3.35 20.60 -4.72
C TYR A 72 -4.49 20.19 -3.78
N CYS A 73 -4.46 18.99 -3.22
CA CYS A 73 -5.41 18.52 -2.22
C CYS A 73 -5.43 19.45 -1.00
N LYS A 74 -4.25 19.83 -0.47
CA LYS A 74 -4.15 20.79 0.65
C LYS A 74 -4.82 22.12 0.35
N GLN A 75 -4.59 22.68 -0.85
CA GLN A 75 -5.22 23.95 -1.27
C GLN A 75 -6.76 23.82 -1.31
N LYS A 76 -7.29 22.62 -1.52
CA LYS A 76 -8.73 22.32 -1.54
C LYS A 76 -9.29 21.87 -0.20
N GLY A 77 -8.49 21.84 0.87
CA GLY A 77 -8.93 21.38 2.18
C GLY A 77 -9.12 19.87 2.29
N ILE A 78 -8.47 19.09 1.40
CA ILE A 78 -8.53 17.63 1.34
C ILE A 78 -7.20 17.05 1.82
N GLU A 79 -7.22 16.13 2.77
CA GLU A 79 -6.06 15.34 3.16
C GLU A 79 -5.87 14.20 2.14
N LEU A 80 -4.73 14.19 1.43
CA LEU A 80 -4.35 13.07 0.57
C LEU A 80 -3.63 12.01 1.39
N ILE A 81 -4.21 10.81 1.49
CA ILE A 81 -3.67 9.69 2.27
C ILE A 81 -3.24 8.59 1.30
N PRO A 82 -1.95 8.17 1.31
CA PRO A 82 -1.52 7.04 0.50
C PRO A 82 -2.20 5.75 0.94
N CYS A 83 -2.60 4.92 -0.04
CA CYS A 83 -3.11 3.58 0.19
C CYS A 83 -2.29 2.60 -0.66
N ILE A 84 -1.38 1.91 -0.01
CA ILE A 84 -0.44 0.97 -0.61
C ILE A 84 -0.76 -0.47 -0.18
N GLN A 85 -0.08 -1.41 -0.80
CA GLN A 85 -0.14 -2.82 -0.45
C GLN A 85 1.21 -3.30 0.08
N THR A 86 1.20 -3.90 1.27
CA THR A 86 2.42 -4.37 1.93
C THR A 86 2.46 -5.89 2.10
N LEU A 87 1.47 -6.63 1.61
CA LEU A 87 1.43 -8.10 1.71
C LEU A 87 0.91 -8.76 0.42
N ALA A 88 -0.35 -8.53 0.02
CA ALA A 88 -0.95 -9.10 -1.18
C ALA A 88 -1.18 -8.04 -2.26
N HIS A 89 -1.86 -8.41 -3.35
CA HIS A 89 -2.22 -7.53 -4.47
C HIS A 89 -1.02 -6.90 -5.23
N ILE A 90 0.18 -7.50 -5.13
CA ILE A 90 1.41 -7.00 -5.76
C ILE A 90 1.81 -7.85 -6.97
N ARG A 91 0.86 -8.51 -7.62
CA ARG A 91 1.11 -9.44 -8.74
C ARG A 91 1.99 -8.85 -9.84
N ASN A 92 1.81 -7.57 -10.15
CA ASN A 92 2.42 -6.99 -11.34
C ASN A 92 3.95 -6.83 -11.23
N ILE A 93 4.49 -6.64 -10.02
CA ILE A 93 5.96 -6.59 -9.84
C ILE A 93 6.61 -7.95 -10.12
N PHE A 94 5.90 -9.06 -9.89
CA PHE A 94 6.39 -10.41 -10.11
C PHE A 94 6.53 -10.82 -11.60
N ARG A 95 6.29 -9.88 -12.53
CA ARG A 95 6.69 -10.01 -13.93
C ARG A 95 8.20 -9.85 -14.12
N TYR A 96 8.89 -9.28 -13.15
CA TYR A 96 10.30 -8.95 -13.19
C TYR A 96 11.06 -9.83 -12.19
N SER A 97 12.02 -10.61 -12.68
CA SER A 97 12.77 -11.60 -11.88
C SER A 97 13.52 -11.00 -10.69
N VAL A 98 13.80 -9.70 -10.72
CA VAL A 98 14.39 -8.98 -9.56
C VAL A 98 13.53 -9.10 -8.29
N TYR A 99 12.23 -9.40 -8.43
CA TYR A 99 11.32 -9.60 -7.31
C TYR A 99 11.00 -11.07 -7.01
N ASP A 100 11.63 -12.04 -7.68
CA ASP A 100 11.37 -13.48 -7.44
C ASP A 100 11.67 -13.88 -5.98
N SER A 101 12.69 -13.30 -5.38
CA SER A 101 13.08 -13.60 -4.00
C SER A 101 12.07 -13.13 -2.94
N VAL A 102 11.24 -12.14 -3.27
CA VAL A 102 10.23 -11.59 -2.34
C VAL A 102 8.84 -12.17 -2.57
N ARG A 103 8.68 -13.15 -3.45
CA ARG A 103 7.40 -13.78 -3.76
C ARG A 103 7.17 -15.02 -2.89
N ASP A 104 6.02 -15.07 -2.20
CA ASP A 104 5.56 -16.30 -1.55
C ASP A 104 4.69 -17.12 -2.49
N PHE A 105 3.43 -16.76 -2.65
CA PHE A 105 2.44 -17.43 -3.50
C PHE A 105 1.62 -16.40 -4.29
N GLY A 106 1.44 -16.64 -5.58
CA GLY A 106 0.58 -15.78 -6.43
C GLY A 106 1.06 -14.32 -6.44
N ASP A 107 0.32 -13.47 -5.76
CA ASP A 107 0.54 -12.04 -5.62
C ASP A 107 0.97 -11.61 -4.20
N ILE A 108 1.37 -12.58 -3.37
CA ILE A 108 1.67 -12.39 -1.95
C ILE A 108 3.19 -12.29 -1.74
N LEU A 109 3.61 -11.34 -0.92
CA LEU A 109 5.00 -11.17 -0.51
C LEU A 109 5.45 -12.28 0.46
N LEU A 110 6.72 -12.66 0.34
CA LEU A 110 7.38 -13.64 1.19
C LEU A 110 7.72 -12.99 2.53
N ILE A 111 7.02 -13.39 3.58
CA ILE A 111 7.26 -12.92 4.95
C ILE A 111 8.58 -13.48 5.48
N ASP A 112 9.21 -12.77 6.40
CA ASP A 112 10.52 -13.08 7.00
C ASP A 112 11.70 -13.05 6.01
N GLU A 113 11.50 -12.68 4.77
CA GLU A 113 12.56 -12.44 3.80
C GLU A 113 13.09 -10.99 3.95
N PRO A 114 14.39 -10.80 4.23
CA PRO A 114 14.94 -9.45 4.43
C PRO A 114 14.67 -8.50 3.27
N ARG A 115 14.75 -8.98 2.03
CA ARG A 115 14.49 -8.19 0.81
C ARG A 115 13.03 -7.70 0.72
N THR A 116 12.08 -8.45 1.30
CA THR A 116 10.67 -8.01 1.40
C THR A 116 10.56 -6.74 2.25
N TYR A 117 11.26 -6.68 3.37
CA TYR A 117 11.19 -5.51 4.25
C TYR A 117 12.01 -4.34 3.73
N GLU A 118 13.09 -4.59 2.98
CA GLU A 118 13.78 -3.54 2.22
C GLU A 118 12.86 -2.91 1.16
N LEU A 119 12.11 -3.71 0.41
CA LEU A 119 11.10 -3.23 -0.54
C LEU A 119 10.05 -2.36 0.16
N ILE A 120 9.50 -2.84 1.27
CA ILE A 120 8.49 -2.10 2.05
C ILE A 120 9.11 -0.80 2.60
N GLU A 121 10.35 -0.82 3.07
CA GLU A 121 11.04 0.38 3.53
C GLU A 121 11.25 1.40 2.41
N ASN A 122 11.60 0.95 1.20
CA ASN A 122 11.69 1.81 0.02
C ASN A 122 10.32 2.46 -0.34
N MET A 123 9.21 1.70 -0.20
CA MET A 123 7.87 2.26 -0.32
C MET A 123 7.65 3.38 0.70
N PHE A 124 7.87 3.13 2.00
CA PHE A 124 7.66 4.14 3.05
C PHE A 124 8.57 5.35 2.91
N SER A 125 9.83 5.16 2.49
CA SER A 125 10.75 6.25 2.15
C SER A 125 10.17 7.16 1.08
N THR A 126 9.60 6.57 0.03
CA THR A 126 8.95 7.32 -1.05
C THR A 126 7.72 8.08 -0.56
N LEU A 127 6.86 7.42 0.24
CA LEU A 127 5.68 8.08 0.80
C LEU A 127 6.05 9.27 1.69
N ALA A 128 7.07 9.10 2.53
CA ALA A 128 7.55 10.16 3.42
C ALA A 128 8.09 11.38 2.65
N GLU A 129 8.67 11.15 1.47
CA GLU A 129 9.15 12.20 0.56
C GLU A 129 8.00 12.92 -0.15
N CYS A 130 6.91 12.22 -0.48
CA CYS A 130 5.91 12.70 -1.43
C CYS A 130 4.61 13.20 -0.78
N PHE A 131 4.23 12.69 0.40
CA PHE A 131 2.97 13.03 1.05
C PHE A 131 3.19 13.88 2.31
N THR A 132 2.31 14.85 2.53
CA THR A 132 2.28 15.62 3.78
C THR A 132 1.49 14.92 4.89
N SER A 133 0.49 14.12 4.54
CA SER A 133 -0.21 13.27 5.50
C SER A 133 0.76 12.32 6.21
N ARG A 134 0.52 12.09 7.48
CA ARG A 134 1.23 11.06 8.26
C ARG A 134 0.34 9.85 8.55
N LYS A 135 -0.80 9.75 7.89
CA LYS A 135 -1.63 8.54 7.82
C LYS A 135 -1.25 7.78 6.54
N VAL A 136 -1.34 6.47 6.61
CA VAL A 136 -1.12 5.57 5.46
C VAL A 136 -2.03 4.36 5.60
N HIS A 137 -2.66 3.94 4.51
CA HIS A 137 -3.32 2.64 4.47
C HIS A 137 -2.34 1.62 3.89
N ILE A 138 -2.06 0.56 4.63
CA ILE A 138 -1.01 -0.44 4.32
C ILE A 138 -1.56 -1.70 3.63
N GLY A 139 -2.87 -1.74 3.32
CA GLY A 139 -3.51 -2.90 2.72
C GLY A 139 -3.71 -4.04 3.71
N MET A 140 -3.02 -5.16 3.53
CA MET A 140 -3.04 -6.39 4.36
C MET A 140 -4.24 -7.30 4.13
N ASP A 141 -5.05 -7.03 3.08
CA ASP A 141 -6.25 -7.78 2.72
C ASP A 141 -5.96 -8.97 1.80
N GLU A 142 -6.89 -9.90 1.78
CA GLU A 142 -7.01 -11.03 0.84
C GLU A 142 -5.78 -11.93 0.67
N ALA A 143 -4.84 -11.93 1.61
CA ALA A 143 -3.64 -12.78 1.57
C ALA A 143 -3.97 -14.25 1.95
N PHE A 144 -5.01 -14.84 1.32
CA PHE A 144 -5.54 -16.16 1.70
C PHE A 144 -4.56 -17.31 1.57
N MET A 145 -3.51 -17.18 0.75
CA MET A 145 -2.51 -18.21 0.53
C MET A 145 -1.15 -17.90 1.20
N VAL A 146 -1.13 -16.91 2.11
CA VAL A 146 0.09 -16.53 2.84
C VAL A 146 0.71 -17.73 3.55
N GLY A 147 2.01 -17.90 3.40
CA GLY A 147 2.75 -18.99 4.03
C GLY A 147 2.60 -20.36 3.37
N LEU A 148 1.89 -20.47 2.22
CA LEU A 148 1.66 -21.75 1.54
C LEU A 148 2.54 -21.96 0.30
N GLY A 149 3.30 -20.97 -0.11
CA GLY A 149 4.22 -21.02 -1.25
C GLY A 149 5.67 -21.22 -0.84
N ASN A 150 6.51 -20.27 -1.24
CA ASN A 150 7.96 -20.29 -0.96
C ASN A 150 8.26 -20.25 0.54
N TYR A 151 7.40 -19.61 1.35
CA TYR A 151 7.55 -19.66 2.79
C TYR A 151 7.52 -21.10 3.30
N ARG A 152 6.49 -21.87 2.90
CA ARG A 152 6.37 -23.28 3.29
C ARG A 152 7.54 -24.13 2.80
N ALA A 153 8.03 -23.87 1.59
CA ALA A 153 9.19 -24.58 1.03
C ALA A 153 10.47 -24.32 1.82
N LYS A 154 10.65 -23.10 2.35
CA LYS A 154 11.83 -22.70 3.12
C LYS A 154 11.75 -23.08 4.60
N HIS A 155 10.57 -22.95 5.22
CA HIS A 155 10.40 -22.97 6.69
C HIS A 155 9.46 -24.08 7.19
N GLY A 156 8.82 -24.84 6.30
CA GLY A 156 7.83 -25.85 6.66
C GLY A 156 6.44 -25.27 6.95
N ILE A 157 5.63 -26.06 7.63
CA ILE A 157 4.27 -25.66 8.03
C ILE A 157 4.35 -24.73 9.25
N CYS A 158 3.65 -23.62 9.20
CA CYS A 158 3.55 -22.65 10.29
C CYS A 158 2.10 -22.28 10.60
N ASP A 159 1.86 -21.70 11.76
CA ASP A 159 0.62 -20.99 12.03
C ASP A 159 0.59 -19.71 11.18
N ARG A 160 -0.40 -19.64 10.29
CA ARG A 160 -0.50 -18.56 9.32
C ARG A 160 -1.00 -17.26 9.95
N TYR A 161 -1.76 -17.35 11.04
CA TYR A 161 -2.17 -16.18 11.80
C TYR A 161 -0.96 -15.55 12.51
N ASP A 162 -0.14 -16.36 13.17
CA ASP A 162 1.10 -15.87 13.81
C ASP A 162 2.05 -15.27 12.77
N LEU A 163 2.12 -15.85 11.57
CA LEU A 163 2.91 -15.32 10.46
C LEU A 163 2.40 -13.94 10.04
N LEU A 164 1.09 -13.77 9.90
CA LEU A 164 0.45 -12.51 9.55
C LEU A 164 0.70 -11.43 10.61
N VAL A 165 0.58 -11.79 11.91
CA VAL A 165 0.84 -10.87 13.03
C VAL A 165 2.30 -10.43 13.06
N ARG A 166 3.25 -11.35 12.84
CA ARG A 166 4.67 -11.00 12.76
C ARG A 166 4.96 -10.01 11.63
N HIS A 167 4.38 -10.27 10.46
CA HIS A 167 4.54 -9.36 9.33
C HIS A 167 3.96 -7.98 9.63
N LEU A 168 2.74 -7.91 10.16
CA LEU A 168 2.13 -6.64 10.55
C LEU A 168 3.01 -5.85 11.51
N ASN A 169 3.56 -6.51 12.55
CA ASN A 169 4.43 -5.83 13.50
C ASN A 169 5.66 -5.21 12.83
N LYS A 170 6.31 -5.91 11.91
CA LYS A 170 7.45 -5.38 11.14
C LYS A 170 7.05 -4.21 10.24
N VAL A 171 5.90 -4.29 9.56
CA VAL A 171 5.39 -3.19 8.73
C VAL A 171 5.07 -1.96 9.59
N VAL A 172 4.48 -2.15 10.77
CA VAL A 172 4.20 -1.06 11.72
C VAL A 172 5.49 -0.43 12.25
N GLU A 173 6.53 -1.21 12.53
CA GLU A 173 7.85 -0.69 12.92
C GLU A 173 8.45 0.18 11.81
N ILE A 174 8.39 -0.26 10.55
CA ILE A 174 8.84 0.53 9.40
C ILE A 174 7.99 1.81 9.27
N ALA A 175 6.66 1.72 9.36
CA ALA A 175 5.79 2.88 9.31
C ALA A 175 6.16 3.93 10.36
N LYS A 176 6.40 3.51 11.61
CA LYS A 176 6.83 4.38 12.72
C LYS A 176 8.18 5.04 12.46
N LYS A 177 9.15 4.34 11.85
CA LYS A 177 10.45 4.90 11.47
C LYS A 177 10.29 6.12 10.56
N TYR A 178 9.27 6.13 9.71
CA TYR A 178 8.94 7.25 8.81
C TYR A 178 7.83 8.17 9.35
N ASN A 179 7.50 8.08 10.65
CA ASN A 179 6.46 8.87 11.33
C ASN A 179 5.05 8.67 10.77
N PHE A 180 4.75 7.52 10.17
CA PHE A 180 3.41 7.20 9.71
C PHE A 180 2.56 6.50 10.77
N ASN A 181 1.25 6.78 10.71
CA ASN A 181 0.19 6.17 11.49
C ASN A 181 -0.60 5.22 10.57
N PRO A 182 -0.34 3.90 10.61
CA PRO A 182 -0.92 2.97 9.65
C PRO A 182 -2.39 2.65 9.95
N MET A 183 -3.17 2.52 8.88
CA MET A 183 -4.50 1.90 8.82
C MET A 183 -4.40 0.66 7.94
N MET A 184 -5.28 -0.33 8.12
CA MET A 184 -5.30 -1.54 7.31
C MET A 184 -6.70 -2.09 7.14
N TRP A 185 -6.88 -2.98 6.19
CA TRP A 185 -8.04 -3.86 6.15
C TRP A 185 -7.91 -4.94 7.22
N SER A 186 -8.99 -5.23 7.91
CA SER A 186 -8.99 -6.16 9.05
C SER A 186 -9.54 -7.55 8.73
N ASP A 187 -10.00 -7.78 7.51
CA ASP A 187 -10.67 -9.01 7.07
C ASP A 187 -9.86 -10.27 7.35
N MET A 188 -8.55 -10.26 7.05
CA MET A 188 -7.65 -11.40 7.27
C MET A 188 -7.53 -11.75 8.74
N PHE A 189 -7.49 -10.75 9.62
CA PHE A 189 -7.34 -10.96 11.07
C PHE A 189 -8.60 -11.57 11.67
N PHE A 190 -9.78 -11.21 11.20
CA PHE A 190 -11.04 -11.83 11.63
C PHE A 190 -11.23 -13.23 11.06
N ARG A 191 -10.88 -13.44 9.78
CA ARG A 191 -11.08 -14.74 9.11
C ARG A 191 -10.08 -15.81 9.54
N MET A 192 -8.86 -15.42 9.90
CA MET A 192 -7.80 -16.37 10.31
C MET A 192 -7.69 -16.56 11.82
N SER A 193 -8.28 -15.67 12.63
CA SER A 193 -8.24 -15.76 14.09
C SER A 193 -9.08 -16.91 14.67
N ASN A 194 -10.02 -17.45 13.90
CA ASN A 194 -10.85 -18.58 14.36
C ASN A 194 -9.99 -19.85 14.42
N LYS A 195 -9.33 -20.07 15.57
CA LYS A 195 -8.79 -21.37 15.94
C LYS A 195 -9.98 -22.29 16.26
N GLY A 196 -10.64 -22.78 15.19
CA GLY A 196 -11.54 -23.94 15.28
C GLY A 196 -12.64 -23.83 16.36
N GLU A 197 -13.60 -22.98 16.19
CA GLU A 197 -14.97 -23.18 16.65
C GLU A 197 -15.89 -23.29 15.44
#